data_63bfdef6cce14df128dd06b9811cd595
#
_entry.id   63bfdef6cce14df128dd06b9811cd595
#
_cell.length_a   1.000
_cell.length_b   1.000
_cell.length_c   1.000
_cell.angle_alpha   90.00
_cell.angle_beta   90.00
_cell.angle_gamma   90.00
#
_symmetry.space_group_name_H-M   'P 1'
#
loop_
_entity.id
_entity.type
_entity.pdbx_description
1 polymer ?
#
loop_
_entity_poly.entity_id
_entity_poly.type
_entity_poly.pdbx_seq_one_letter_code
_entity_poly.pdbx_strand_id
1 'polypeptide(L)'
;KWYKSVKNGSMFPSTKRLSMDFPSHIFGFTQKRCYLCCRELHIVSRQEISISMSESIENKILDKSKKCGRGSVFFVGDFVSYGNRNAVNKALERLTEKGQMLRVARGIYCYPKIEKVYGLGAVPPSLEDIAKAMAKRDGARIVPTGLYAQYQLGLTQQVPMNVVFLTDGASRTINLGEGKNIKFKHASPRYFAIRSQLALLLTMALKDRETE
;
A
#
# COMPACT_ATOMS: atom_id res chain seq x y z
N LYS A 1 8.42 0.71 -48.90
CA LYS A 1 7.97 1.89 -49.67
C LYS A 1 6.88 2.55 -48.81
N TRP A 2 7.07 3.65 -48.20
CA TRP A 2 7.55 4.97 -48.40
C TRP A 2 8.02 5.58 -47.06
N TYR A 3 9.28 5.98 -47.10
CA TYR A 3 9.94 6.84 -46.15
C TYR A 3 9.73 8.29 -46.62
N LYS A 4 9.30 9.21 -45.78
CA LYS A 4 9.60 10.63 -46.00
C LYS A 4 9.76 11.39 -44.69
N SER A 5 10.98 11.72 -44.48
CA SER A 5 11.56 12.76 -43.62
C SER A 5 10.93 14.13 -43.91
N VAL A 6 10.66 14.91 -42.84
CA VAL A 6 10.68 16.38 -42.91
C VAL A 6 11.45 16.88 -41.72
N LYS A 7 12.59 17.46 -42.00
CA LYS A 7 13.40 18.37 -41.16
C LYS A 7 12.85 19.80 -41.28
N ASN A 8 13.25 20.63 -40.31
CA ASN A 8 13.24 22.10 -40.24
C ASN A 8 12.03 22.67 -39.50
N GLY A 9 12.18 23.64 -38.60
CA GLY A 9 13.29 24.50 -38.27
C GLY A 9 12.86 25.46 -37.18
N SER A 10 13.82 25.88 -36.43
CA SER A 10 13.90 26.95 -35.45
C SER A 10 13.05 28.20 -35.70
N MET A 11 12.46 28.79 -34.64
CA MET A 11 12.55 30.25 -34.44
C MET A 11 12.03 30.63 -33.04
N PHE A 12 12.96 30.98 -32.15
CA PHE A 12 12.67 31.78 -30.96
C PHE A 12 12.84 33.26 -31.34
N PRO A 13 11.93 34.15 -31.02
CA PRO A 13 12.22 35.58 -31.07
C PRO A 13 12.76 36.05 -29.72
N SER A 14 13.90 36.68 -29.80
CA SER A 14 14.62 37.41 -28.78
C SER A 14 13.76 38.49 -28.11
N THR A 15 13.61 38.42 -26.78
CA THR A 15 13.09 39.56 -25.99
C THR A 15 14.12 40.66 -25.89
N LYS A 16 13.84 41.76 -26.56
CA LYS A 16 14.53 43.04 -26.41
C LYS A 16 14.31 43.57 -24.97
N ARG A 17 15.41 43.81 -24.26
CA ARG A 17 15.44 44.67 -23.09
C ARG A 17 15.14 46.10 -23.53
N LEU A 18 14.03 46.64 -23.08
CA LEU A 18 13.79 48.10 -23.09
C LEU A 18 14.21 48.64 -21.75
N SER A 19 15.36 49.31 -21.75
CA SER A 19 15.78 50.23 -20.72
C SER A 19 14.88 51.48 -20.83
N MET A 20 14.06 51.72 -19.84
CA MET A 20 13.41 53.02 -19.67
C MET A 20 14.06 53.70 -18.49
N ASP A 21 14.90 54.72 -18.83
CA ASP A 21 15.36 55.75 -17.94
C ASP A 21 14.17 56.59 -17.49
N PHE A 22 13.93 56.61 -16.18
CA PHE A 22 13.00 57.58 -15.57
C PHE A 22 13.79 58.79 -15.04
N PRO A 23 13.40 60.01 -15.44
CA PRO A 23 13.97 61.21 -14.87
C PRO A 23 13.45 61.44 -13.45
N SER A 24 14.39 61.71 -12.56
CA SER A 24 14.17 62.23 -11.22
C SER A 24 13.64 63.67 -11.34
N HIS A 25 12.45 63.90 -10.86
CA HIS A 25 11.85 65.11 -10.28
C HIS A 25 10.35 65.08 -10.46
N ILE A 26 9.63 64.85 -9.37
CA ILE A 26 8.53 65.69 -8.89
C ILE A 26 8.15 65.18 -7.48
N PHE A 27 8.32 66.13 -6.58
CA PHE A 27 7.93 66.11 -5.18
C PHE A 27 6.41 65.96 -5.00
N GLY A 28 6.03 65.18 -4.00
CA GLY A 28 4.84 65.50 -3.22
C GLY A 28 3.60 64.72 -3.60
N PHE A 29 3.14 64.04 -2.64
CA PHE A 29 1.75 63.77 -2.28
C PHE A 29 1.40 62.32 -2.02
N THR A 30 1.16 62.08 -0.70
CA THR A 30 0.24 61.11 -0.10
C THR A 30 0.60 59.66 -0.10
N GLN A 31 1.30 59.32 0.93
CA GLN A 31 1.42 58.02 1.63
C GLN A 31 0.09 57.51 2.16
N LYS A 32 -0.97 57.38 1.33
CA LYS A 32 -2.28 56.85 1.77
C LYS A 32 -2.90 55.80 0.87
N ARG A 33 -2.20 55.27 -0.14
CA ARG A 33 -2.80 54.28 -1.04
C ARG A 33 -2.19 52.87 -0.98
N CYS A 34 -1.22 52.65 -0.10
CA CYS A 34 -0.61 51.31 0.04
C CYS A 34 -1.29 50.41 1.08
N TYR A 35 -2.16 50.99 1.94
CA TYR A 35 -2.85 50.20 2.99
C TYR A 35 -4.07 49.40 2.50
N LEU A 36 -4.66 49.73 1.35
CA LEU A 36 -5.80 49.00 0.80
C LEU A 36 -5.38 47.81 -0.03
N CYS A 37 -4.23 47.83 -0.69
CA CYS A 37 -3.76 46.73 -1.51
C CYS A 37 -3.24 45.54 -0.68
N CYS A 38 -2.66 45.79 0.51
CA CYS A 38 -2.23 44.72 1.43
C CYS A 38 -3.36 44.08 2.20
N ARG A 39 -4.56 44.71 2.22
CA ARG A 39 -5.71 44.18 2.96
C ARG A 39 -6.48 43.16 2.15
N GLU A 40 -6.47 43.27 0.82
CA GLU A 40 -7.11 42.29 -0.07
C GLU A 40 -6.26 41.06 -0.31
N LEU A 41 -4.91 41.20 -0.31
CA LEU A 41 -4.01 40.04 -0.43
C LEU A 41 -3.96 39.19 0.84
N HIS A 42 -4.28 39.76 2.00
CA HIS A 42 -4.37 39.02 3.27
C HIS A 42 -5.71 38.27 3.46
N ILE A 43 -6.74 38.65 2.68
CA ILE A 43 -8.04 37.97 2.75
C ILE A 43 -8.05 36.71 1.89
N VAL A 44 -7.33 36.70 0.77
CA VAL A 44 -7.20 35.52 -0.12
C VAL A 44 -6.35 34.44 0.54
N SER A 45 -5.30 34.79 1.31
CA SER A 45 -4.48 33.80 2.02
C SER A 45 -5.16 33.22 3.27
N ARG A 46 -6.20 33.86 3.79
CA ARG A 46 -6.96 33.38 4.95
C ARG A 46 -8.12 32.43 4.59
N GLN A 47 -8.56 32.44 3.34
CA GLN A 47 -9.58 31.51 2.86
C GLN A 47 -9.02 30.17 2.37
N GLU A 48 -7.73 30.09 2.07
CA GLU A 48 -7.09 28.81 1.73
C GLU A 48 -6.70 27.97 2.95
N ILE A 49 -6.71 28.52 4.16
CA ILE A 49 -6.34 27.81 5.40
C ILE A 49 -7.56 27.19 6.11
N SER A 50 -8.78 27.50 5.70
CA SER A 50 -9.99 26.97 6.35
C SER A 50 -10.71 25.87 5.57
N ILE A 51 -10.08 25.29 4.55
CA ILE A 51 -10.45 23.98 4.03
C ILE A 51 -9.53 22.94 4.68
N SER A 52 -9.52 22.86 6.00
CA SER A 52 -9.34 21.59 6.66
C SER A 52 -10.63 20.82 6.42
N MET A 53 -10.78 20.33 5.20
CA MET A 53 -11.71 19.26 4.89
C MET A 53 -11.46 18.21 5.96
N SER A 54 -12.46 17.90 6.75
CA SER A 54 -12.46 16.72 7.61
C SER A 54 -12.11 15.57 6.68
N GLU A 55 -10.82 15.17 6.66
CA GLU A 55 -10.34 14.09 5.79
C GLU A 55 -11.23 12.91 6.04
N SER A 56 -11.95 12.47 5.01
CA SER A 56 -12.86 11.35 5.14
C SER A 56 -12.06 10.12 5.61
N ILE A 57 -12.69 9.26 6.39
CA ILE A 57 -12.05 8.02 6.87
C ILE A 57 -11.48 7.23 5.69
N GLU A 58 -12.15 7.26 4.53
CA GLU A 58 -11.69 6.63 3.29
C GLU A 58 -10.33 7.17 2.84
N ASN A 59 -10.16 8.50 2.82
CA ASN A 59 -8.89 9.14 2.43
C ASN A 59 -7.76 8.78 3.40
N LYS A 60 -8.02 8.79 4.71
CA LYS A 60 -7.01 8.39 5.72
C LYS A 60 -6.57 6.94 5.57
N ILE A 61 -7.52 6.03 5.27
CA ILE A 61 -7.22 4.62 4.99
C ILE A 61 -6.35 4.50 3.73
N LEU A 62 -6.72 5.18 2.64
CA LEU A 62 -5.97 5.15 1.39
C LEU A 62 -4.56 5.71 1.54
N ASP A 63 -4.40 6.81 2.24
CA ASP A 63 -3.08 7.43 2.43
C ASP A 63 -2.16 6.55 3.27
N LYS A 64 -2.67 5.89 4.31
CA LYS A 64 -1.93 4.86 5.04
C LYS A 64 -1.56 3.70 4.12
N SER A 65 -2.49 3.23 3.31
CA SER A 65 -2.27 2.10 2.39
C SER A 65 -1.22 2.44 1.33
N LYS A 66 -1.25 3.66 0.78
CA LYS A 66 -0.25 4.16 -0.17
C LYS A 66 1.15 4.25 0.46
N LYS A 67 1.25 4.74 1.71
CA LYS A 67 2.52 4.81 2.46
C LYS A 67 3.14 3.43 2.70
N CYS A 68 2.33 2.41 2.96
CA CYS A 68 2.80 1.03 3.14
C CYS A 68 3.18 0.35 1.82
N GLY A 69 2.70 0.88 0.68
CA GLY A 69 2.98 0.34 -0.64
C GLY A 69 1.99 -0.73 -1.11
N ARG A 70 2.06 -1.00 -2.42
CA ARG A 70 1.18 -1.99 -3.07
C ARG A 70 1.54 -3.42 -2.65
N GLY A 71 0.52 -4.24 -2.44
CA GLY A 71 0.65 -5.62 -1.94
C GLY A 71 0.59 -5.73 -0.42
N SER A 72 0.53 -4.60 0.31
CA SER A 72 0.42 -4.63 1.76
C SER A 72 -0.93 -5.14 2.21
N VAL A 73 -0.92 -5.98 3.26
CA VAL A 73 -2.10 -6.56 3.89
C VAL A 73 -2.45 -5.76 5.14
N PHE A 74 -3.72 -5.46 5.30
CA PHE A 74 -4.27 -4.66 6.39
C PHE A 74 -5.42 -5.39 7.10
N PHE A 75 -5.59 -5.10 8.37
CA PHE A 75 -6.70 -5.57 9.18
C PHE A 75 -7.60 -4.40 9.57
N VAL A 76 -8.87 -4.67 9.85
CA VAL A 76 -9.78 -3.63 10.35
C VAL A 76 -9.23 -2.95 11.60
N GLY A 77 -8.52 -3.71 12.45
CA GLY A 77 -7.87 -3.20 13.66
C GLY A 77 -6.83 -2.10 13.41
N ASP A 78 -6.17 -2.12 12.25
CA ASP A 78 -5.13 -1.15 11.90
C ASP A 78 -5.67 0.28 11.65
N PHE A 79 -6.98 0.41 11.49
CA PHE A 79 -7.67 1.64 11.16
C PHE A 79 -8.60 2.15 12.28
N VAL A 80 -8.63 1.49 13.43
CA VAL A 80 -9.51 1.87 14.57
C VAL A 80 -9.22 3.30 15.05
N SER A 81 -7.99 3.78 14.90
CA SER A 81 -7.61 5.15 15.24
C SER A 81 -8.28 6.23 14.36
N TYR A 82 -8.86 5.85 13.22
CA TYR A 82 -9.47 6.82 12.28
C TYR A 82 -10.96 7.01 12.51
N GLY A 83 -11.60 6.19 13.34
CA GLY A 83 -13.00 6.33 13.66
C GLY A 83 -13.63 5.08 14.28
N ASN A 84 -14.94 5.13 14.48
CA ASN A 84 -15.68 3.99 15.01
C ASN A 84 -15.56 2.77 14.06
N ARG A 85 -15.49 1.58 14.65
CA ARG A 85 -15.37 0.30 13.93
C ARG A 85 -16.40 0.14 12.80
N ASN A 86 -17.64 0.55 13.01
CA ASN A 86 -18.69 0.49 11.99
C ASN A 86 -18.41 1.46 10.83
N ALA A 87 -17.92 2.66 11.13
CA ALA A 87 -17.55 3.64 10.12
C ALA A 87 -16.34 3.18 9.30
N VAL A 88 -15.34 2.58 9.95
CA VAL A 88 -14.18 1.98 9.29
C VAL A 88 -14.59 0.82 8.37
N ASN A 89 -15.48 -0.08 8.85
CA ASN A 89 -15.97 -1.19 8.03
C ASN A 89 -16.70 -0.67 6.77
N LYS A 90 -17.59 0.30 6.91
CA LYS A 90 -18.28 0.92 5.78
C LYS A 90 -17.34 1.62 4.81
N ALA A 91 -16.31 2.29 5.33
CA ALA A 91 -15.28 2.92 4.49
C ALA A 91 -14.48 1.88 3.69
N LEU A 92 -14.05 0.79 4.34
CA LEU A 92 -13.35 -0.33 3.67
C LEU A 92 -14.23 -1.03 2.61
N GLU A 93 -15.53 -1.17 2.88
CA GLU A 93 -16.51 -1.74 1.96
C GLU A 93 -16.63 -0.87 0.69
N ARG A 94 -16.81 0.45 0.84
CA ARG A 94 -16.84 1.40 -0.28
C ARG A 94 -15.52 1.43 -1.07
N LEU A 95 -14.37 1.34 -0.39
CA LEU A 95 -13.07 1.27 -1.05
C LEU A 95 -12.89 -0.02 -1.85
N THR A 96 -13.51 -1.11 -1.39
CA THR A 96 -13.52 -2.38 -2.12
C THR A 96 -14.44 -2.30 -3.34
N GLU A 97 -15.61 -1.71 -3.22
CA GLU A 97 -16.53 -1.46 -4.33
C GLU A 97 -15.91 -0.57 -5.41
N LYS A 98 -15.15 0.45 -5.00
CA LYS A 98 -14.37 1.32 -5.90
C LYS A 98 -13.14 0.63 -6.52
N GLY A 99 -12.83 -0.61 -6.17
CA GLY A 99 -11.65 -1.35 -6.65
C GLY A 99 -10.31 -0.79 -6.13
N GLN A 100 -10.32 0.12 -5.15
CA GLN A 100 -9.11 0.71 -4.59
C GLN A 100 -8.45 -0.19 -3.54
N MET A 101 -9.23 -1.04 -2.90
CA MET A 101 -8.77 -2.10 -2.01
C MET A 101 -9.39 -3.44 -2.41
N LEU A 102 -8.71 -4.53 -2.08
CA LEU A 102 -9.21 -5.88 -2.31
C LEU A 102 -9.52 -6.53 -0.95
N ARG A 103 -10.71 -7.09 -0.78
CA ARG A 103 -11.05 -7.91 0.38
C ARG A 103 -10.58 -9.34 0.13
N VAL A 104 -9.60 -9.78 0.90
CA VAL A 104 -8.98 -11.10 0.77
C VAL A 104 -9.72 -12.16 1.59
N ALA A 105 -10.11 -11.79 2.82
CA ALA A 105 -10.90 -12.61 3.71
C ALA A 105 -11.71 -11.74 4.67
N ARG A 106 -12.47 -12.36 5.56
CA ARG A 106 -13.25 -11.62 6.58
C ARG A 106 -12.33 -10.79 7.47
N GLY A 107 -12.41 -9.45 7.34
CA GLY A 107 -11.61 -8.51 8.11
C GLY A 107 -10.16 -8.38 7.66
N ILE A 108 -9.81 -8.94 6.50
CA ILE A 108 -8.48 -8.86 5.88
C ILE A 108 -8.62 -8.17 4.53
N TYR A 109 -7.90 -7.07 4.37
CA TYR A 109 -7.90 -6.25 3.16
C TYR A 109 -6.47 -6.09 2.64
N CYS A 110 -6.35 -5.82 1.35
CA CYS A 110 -5.06 -5.62 0.70
C CYS A 110 -5.12 -4.38 -0.19
N TYR A 111 -4.02 -3.63 -0.25
CA TYR A 111 -3.83 -2.62 -1.27
C TYR A 111 -3.23 -3.30 -2.51
N PRO A 112 -4.04 -3.52 -3.59
CA PRO A 112 -3.67 -4.45 -4.65
C PRO A 112 -2.45 -3.97 -5.45
N LYS A 113 -1.62 -4.91 -5.89
CA LYS A 113 -0.67 -4.69 -6.97
C LYS A 113 -1.46 -4.68 -8.28
N ILE A 114 -1.23 -3.67 -9.11
CA ILE A 114 -1.86 -3.60 -10.44
C ILE A 114 -0.85 -4.12 -11.45
N GLU A 115 -1.16 -5.26 -12.04
CA GLU A 115 -0.36 -5.83 -13.12
C GLU A 115 -0.90 -5.31 -14.45
N LYS A 116 -0.07 -4.51 -15.14
CA LYS A 116 -0.42 -3.89 -16.43
C LYS A 116 0.10 -4.67 -17.62
N VAL A 117 1.21 -5.39 -17.45
CA VAL A 117 1.93 -6.05 -18.55
C VAL A 117 1.10 -7.19 -19.14
N TYR A 118 0.47 -7.99 -18.29
CA TYR A 118 -0.33 -9.15 -18.71
C TYR A 118 -1.85 -8.91 -18.64
N GLY A 119 -2.28 -7.68 -18.32
CA GLY A 119 -3.71 -7.36 -18.23
C GLY A 119 -4.45 -8.03 -17.06
N LEU A 120 -3.74 -8.57 -16.08
CA LEU A 120 -4.33 -9.29 -14.94
C LEU A 120 -5.05 -8.38 -13.94
N GLY A 121 -4.92 -7.06 -14.09
CA GLY A 121 -5.59 -6.09 -13.22
C GLY A 121 -5.07 -6.11 -11.78
N ALA A 122 -5.99 -6.19 -10.81
CA ALA A 122 -5.66 -6.21 -9.38
C ALA A 122 -5.24 -7.62 -8.93
N VAL A 123 -3.96 -7.79 -8.60
CA VAL A 123 -3.40 -9.08 -8.16
C VAL A 123 -3.52 -9.20 -6.64
N PRO A 124 -4.13 -10.30 -6.14
CA PRO A 124 -4.21 -10.56 -4.71
C PRO A 124 -2.82 -10.84 -4.11
N PRO A 125 -2.62 -10.62 -2.79
CA PRO A 125 -1.37 -10.97 -2.11
C PRO A 125 -1.18 -12.49 -2.08
N SER A 126 0.08 -12.93 -1.96
CA SER A 126 0.39 -14.35 -1.81
C SER A 126 -0.11 -14.90 -0.47
N LEU A 127 -0.32 -16.22 -0.37
CA LEU A 127 -0.69 -16.89 0.89
C LEU A 127 0.35 -16.62 1.99
N GLU A 128 1.61 -16.54 1.59
CA GLU A 128 2.73 -16.24 2.48
C GLU A 128 2.69 -14.80 3.01
N ASP A 129 2.39 -13.82 2.15
CA ASP A 129 2.29 -12.42 2.56
C ASP A 129 1.16 -12.23 3.58
N ILE A 130 0.04 -12.92 3.37
CA ILE A 130 -1.09 -12.91 4.31
C ILE A 130 -0.68 -13.55 5.63
N ALA A 131 -0.02 -14.71 5.59
CA ALA A 131 0.44 -15.42 6.78
C ALA A 131 1.46 -14.59 7.58
N LYS A 132 2.44 -13.97 6.91
CA LYS A 132 3.42 -13.07 7.52
C LYS A 132 2.76 -11.84 8.15
N ALA A 133 1.80 -11.23 7.47
CA ALA A 133 1.07 -10.07 8.01
C ALA A 133 0.30 -10.45 9.29
N MET A 134 -0.31 -11.63 9.30
CA MET A 134 -1.01 -12.13 10.49
C MET A 134 -0.08 -12.43 11.64
N ALA A 135 1.04 -13.10 11.37
CA ALA A 135 2.08 -13.37 12.36
C ALA A 135 2.60 -12.07 12.99
N LYS A 136 2.87 -11.07 12.15
CA LYS A 136 3.32 -9.74 12.59
C LYS A 136 2.28 -9.07 13.50
N ARG A 137 0.99 -9.13 13.13
CA ARG A 137 -0.09 -8.55 13.93
C ARG A 137 -0.18 -9.20 15.30
N ASP A 138 -0.02 -10.52 15.37
CA ASP A 138 -0.18 -11.29 16.60
C ASP A 138 1.12 -11.39 17.41
N GLY A 139 2.22 -10.82 16.90
CA GLY A 139 3.55 -10.94 17.53
C GLY A 139 4.10 -12.36 17.56
N ALA A 140 3.58 -13.23 16.69
CA ALA A 140 3.91 -14.64 16.63
C ALA A 140 4.93 -14.95 15.53
N ARG A 141 5.73 -16.00 15.75
CA ARG A 141 6.59 -16.56 14.71
C ARG A 141 5.84 -17.63 13.93
N ILE A 142 6.12 -17.73 12.65
CA ILE A 142 5.54 -18.75 11.78
C ILE A 142 6.63 -19.47 10.99
N VAL A 143 6.38 -20.73 10.71
CA VAL A 143 7.26 -21.60 9.92
C VAL A 143 6.38 -22.39 8.95
N PRO A 144 6.65 -22.34 7.65
CA PRO A 144 5.94 -23.17 6.69
C PRO A 144 6.28 -24.64 6.93
N THR A 145 5.34 -25.52 6.72
CA THR A 145 5.50 -26.97 6.91
C THR A 145 4.83 -27.72 5.76
N GLY A 146 5.17 -29.00 5.64
CA GLY A 146 4.57 -29.88 4.67
C GLY A 146 4.91 -29.54 3.23
N LEU A 147 3.94 -29.80 2.35
CA LEU A 147 4.04 -29.56 0.92
C LEU A 147 4.45 -28.11 0.58
N TYR A 148 4.06 -27.15 1.40
CA TYR A 148 4.44 -25.75 1.17
C TYR A 148 5.92 -25.48 1.47
N ALA A 149 6.50 -26.14 2.46
CA ALA A 149 7.95 -26.07 2.71
C ALA A 149 8.74 -26.73 1.56
N GLN A 150 8.27 -27.85 1.04
CA GLN A 150 8.85 -28.54 -0.12
C GLN A 150 8.76 -27.65 -1.37
N TYR A 151 7.63 -26.99 -1.60
CA TYR A 151 7.45 -26.06 -2.71
C TYR A 151 8.43 -24.87 -2.63
N GLN A 152 8.59 -24.28 -1.43
CA GLN A 152 9.56 -23.18 -1.22
C GLN A 152 11.02 -23.59 -1.46
N LEU A 153 11.34 -24.86 -1.22
CA LEU A 153 12.68 -25.41 -1.48
C LEU A 153 12.85 -25.85 -2.96
N GLY A 154 11.79 -25.74 -3.77
CA GLY A 154 11.83 -26.21 -5.16
C GLY A 154 11.85 -27.74 -5.33
N LEU A 155 11.53 -28.49 -4.26
CA LEU A 155 11.45 -29.96 -4.27
C LEU A 155 10.19 -30.48 -4.96
N THR A 156 9.18 -29.63 -5.09
CA THR A 156 7.94 -29.91 -5.81
C THR A 156 7.52 -28.71 -6.65
N GLN A 157 6.90 -28.97 -7.79
CA GLN A 157 6.30 -27.94 -8.65
C GLN A 157 4.82 -27.70 -8.32
N GLN A 158 4.25 -28.54 -7.46
CA GLN A 158 2.86 -28.44 -7.08
C GLN A 158 2.64 -27.27 -6.13
N VAL A 159 1.83 -26.29 -6.57
CA VAL A 159 1.45 -25.14 -5.74
C VAL A 159 0.31 -25.55 -4.80
N PRO A 160 0.53 -25.61 -3.47
CA PRO A 160 -0.51 -26.03 -2.56
C PRO A 160 -1.58 -24.94 -2.40
N MET A 161 -2.85 -25.33 -2.53
CA MET A 161 -4.01 -24.45 -2.24
C MET A 161 -4.22 -24.31 -0.73
N ASN A 162 -3.89 -25.35 0.04
CA ASN A 162 -3.97 -25.39 1.49
C ASN A 162 -2.57 -25.30 2.07
N VAL A 163 -2.29 -24.21 2.79
CA VAL A 163 -0.97 -23.99 3.37
C VAL A 163 -1.05 -24.13 4.89
N VAL A 164 -0.11 -24.89 5.46
CA VAL A 164 0.00 -25.09 6.89
C VAL A 164 1.24 -24.39 7.41
N PHE A 165 1.07 -23.56 8.42
CA PHE A 165 2.16 -22.93 9.17
C PHE A 165 2.16 -23.41 10.61
N LEU A 166 3.32 -23.74 11.13
CA LEU A 166 3.52 -23.87 12.57
C LEU A 166 3.67 -22.47 13.18
N THR A 167 3.09 -22.26 14.34
CA THR A 167 3.14 -20.97 15.06
C THR A 167 3.36 -21.19 16.55
N ASP A 168 4.03 -20.25 17.20
CA ASP A 168 4.11 -20.17 18.67
C ASP A 168 2.87 -19.45 19.27
N GLY A 169 2.01 -18.89 18.41
CA GLY A 169 0.74 -18.27 18.77
C GLY A 169 -0.44 -19.22 18.77
N ALA A 170 -1.65 -18.69 18.71
CA ALA A 170 -2.89 -19.47 18.71
C ALA A 170 -3.13 -20.21 17.39
N SER A 171 -3.62 -21.46 17.49
CA SER A 171 -4.07 -22.25 16.32
C SER A 171 -5.35 -21.66 15.73
N ARG A 172 -5.38 -21.52 14.40
CA ARG A 172 -6.56 -21.04 13.66
C ARG A 172 -6.51 -21.43 12.18
N THR A 173 -7.66 -21.38 11.54
CA THR A 173 -7.79 -21.58 10.10
C THR A 173 -8.45 -20.35 9.48
N ILE A 174 -7.95 -19.93 8.33
CA ILE A 174 -8.45 -18.79 7.57
C ILE A 174 -8.82 -19.28 6.18
N ASN A 175 -10.08 -19.08 5.83
CA ASN A 175 -10.57 -19.36 4.50
C ASN A 175 -10.48 -18.08 3.65
N LEU A 176 -9.81 -18.18 2.52
CA LEU A 176 -9.60 -17.05 1.58
C LEU A 176 -10.59 -17.10 0.41
N GLY A 177 -11.48 -18.09 0.39
CA GLY A 177 -12.32 -18.39 -0.76
C GLY A 177 -11.59 -19.25 -1.81
N GLU A 178 -12.32 -19.65 -2.85
CA GLU A 178 -11.78 -20.46 -3.97
C GLU A 178 -11.01 -21.72 -3.54
N GLY A 179 -11.38 -22.33 -2.39
CA GLY A 179 -10.71 -23.51 -1.84
C GLY A 179 -9.32 -23.25 -1.23
N LYS A 180 -8.88 -21.99 -1.16
CA LYS A 180 -7.59 -21.60 -0.55
C LYS A 180 -7.74 -21.41 0.94
N ASN A 181 -6.93 -22.12 1.73
CA ASN A 181 -6.95 -22.04 3.18
C ASN A 181 -5.53 -21.87 3.74
N ILE A 182 -5.43 -21.05 4.78
CA ILE A 182 -4.21 -20.96 5.60
C ILE A 182 -4.53 -21.53 6.99
N LYS A 183 -3.81 -22.55 7.39
CA LYS A 183 -3.97 -23.20 8.69
C LYS A 183 -2.74 -22.93 9.56
N PHE A 184 -2.95 -22.33 10.70
CA PHE A 184 -1.92 -22.15 11.74
C PHE A 184 -2.10 -23.24 12.78
N LYS A 185 -1.04 -24.01 13.01
CA LYS A 185 -0.98 -25.04 14.07
C LYS A 185 0.00 -24.60 15.13
N HIS A 186 -0.42 -24.61 16.39
CA HIS A 186 0.50 -24.34 17.51
C HIS A 186 1.58 -25.42 17.57
N ALA A 187 2.82 -24.98 17.78
CA ALA A 187 3.98 -25.86 17.88
C ALA A 187 4.90 -25.46 19.03
N SER A 188 5.61 -26.47 19.56
CA SER A 188 6.55 -26.27 20.65
C SER A 188 7.65 -25.27 20.29
N PRO A 189 8.15 -24.46 21.25
CA PRO A 189 9.19 -23.45 21.03
C PRO A 189 10.48 -24.00 20.41
N ARG A 190 10.78 -25.29 20.58
CA ARG A 190 11.96 -25.95 20.00
C ARG A 190 12.08 -25.80 18.48
N TYR A 191 10.94 -25.76 17.77
CA TYR A 191 10.91 -25.57 16.32
C TYR A 191 11.36 -24.18 15.90
N PHE A 192 11.22 -23.19 16.74
CA PHE A 192 11.60 -21.81 16.51
C PHE A 192 13.02 -21.48 17.02
N ALA A 193 13.71 -22.44 17.58
CA ALA A 193 15.10 -22.29 18.07
C ALA A 193 16.11 -22.29 16.91
N ILE A 194 15.76 -22.90 15.77
CA ILE A 194 16.62 -22.95 14.58
C ILE A 194 16.70 -21.56 13.96
N ARG A 195 17.89 -20.94 14.00
CA ARG A 195 18.10 -19.57 13.49
C ARG A 195 18.17 -19.50 11.97
N SER A 196 18.68 -20.54 11.34
CA SER A 196 18.79 -20.58 9.87
C SER A 196 17.45 -20.91 9.24
N GLN A 197 16.93 -20.02 8.41
CA GLN A 197 15.66 -20.21 7.70
C GLN A 197 15.72 -21.42 6.77
N LEU A 198 16.86 -21.63 6.08
CA LEU A 198 17.04 -22.78 5.20
C LEU A 198 17.04 -24.12 5.97
N ALA A 199 17.78 -24.19 7.08
CA ALA A 199 17.80 -25.40 7.91
C ALA A 199 16.41 -25.72 8.48
N LEU A 200 15.65 -24.68 8.85
CA LEU A 200 14.30 -24.82 9.34
C LEU A 200 13.35 -25.37 8.27
N LEU A 201 13.41 -24.80 7.06
CA LEU A 201 12.61 -25.28 5.90
C LEU A 201 12.93 -26.72 5.55
N LEU A 202 14.22 -27.10 5.51
CA LEU A 202 14.68 -28.47 5.25
C LEU A 202 14.15 -29.43 6.31
N THR A 203 14.26 -29.08 7.59
CA THR A 203 13.76 -29.90 8.70
C THR A 203 12.25 -30.13 8.58
N MET A 204 11.49 -29.09 8.21
CA MET A 204 10.04 -29.21 8.06
C MET A 204 9.62 -29.98 6.82
N ALA A 205 10.37 -29.83 5.71
CA ALA A 205 10.08 -30.55 4.46
C ALA A 205 10.38 -32.07 4.61
N LEU A 206 11.46 -32.44 5.35
CA LEU A 206 11.83 -33.83 5.59
C LEU A 206 10.89 -34.52 6.57
N LYS A 207 10.50 -33.83 7.64
CA LYS A 207 9.62 -34.37 8.66
C LYS A 207 8.26 -34.83 8.11
N ASP A 208 7.73 -34.16 7.10
CA ASP A 208 6.44 -34.47 6.51
C ASP A 208 6.51 -35.76 5.67
N ARG A 209 7.70 -36.10 5.14
CA ARG A 209 7.93 -37.35 4.37
C ARG A 209 8.01 -38.61 5.24
N GLU A 210 8.34 -38.46 6.52
CA GLU A 210 8.39 -39.58 7.46
C GLU A 210 7.00 -39.96 7.99
N THR A 211 5.97 -39.14 7.74
CA THR A 211 4.60 -39.35 8.24
C THR A 211 3.64 -39.88 7.16
N GLU A 212 4.11 -40.07 5.91
CA GLU A 212 3.39 -40.77 4.83
C GLU A 212 3.81 -42.27 4.77
#